data_263244438ddfdc5f352b90725740bca5
#
_entry.id   263244438ddfdc5f352b90725740bca5
#
_cell.length_a   1.000
_cell.length_b   1.000
_cell.length_c   1.000
_cell.angle_alpha   90.00
_cell.angle_beta   90.00
_cell.angle_gamma   90.00
#
_symmetry.space_group_name_H-M   'P 1'
#
loop_
_entity.id
_entity.type
_entity.pdbx_description
1 polymer ?
#
loop_
_entity_poly.entity_id
_entity_poly.type
_entity_poly.pdbx_seq_one_letter_code
_entity_poly.pdbx_strand_id
1 'polypeptide(L)'
;MAVVIDGAVITEVGAAETVATHPADTVYDLQGMTLVPGLIDCHVHLRSNAGTRPQDVQLWNMLTSTEEQTLHAAANAREALRSGFTTVRDTAGSLPEVAVKHVMDEHVLDGARVVASGLVGMTAGHGDMFCPATLDEKRMWPPADGADECRKRVRQYARMGVDLIKICTSGGTLSVGDKTGWRNYTDAEIDAIVDEAHALDLRVAAHAHTRAGITAALVAGVDTLEHGSDLDEDLVELMLGQGTFLCPTLSISEFMTEHGSERGLVAEQLDKAEALRDRRLESVRRAHRAGVRIIAGSDSSNTMRFGNHARELELLHEQIGMTPAEVLVAATSAAAEALGLGARTGTVAPGRWADLLLVDGDPLADLSVLADRRRLRAVFREGRAFDPNAAGTVPGALAARHRTSDPDRPTTARASAPAVAI
;
A
#
# COMPACT_ATOMS: atom_id res chain seq x y z
N MET A 1 22.99 14.93 10.48
CA MET A 1 22.22 15.49 9.35
C MET A 1 21.03 16.24 9.91
N ALA A 2 20.54 17.25 9.18
CA ALA A 2 19.29 17.93 9.49
C ALA A 2 18.40 17.95 8.23
N VAL A 3 17.09 17.95 8.45
CA VAL A 3 16.06 18.06 7.41
C VAL A 3 15.18 19.25 7.79
N VAL A 4 14.97 20.18 6.86
CA VAL A 4 14.08 21.33 7.05
C VAL A 4 12.80 21.07 6.28
N ILE A 5 11.68 21.29 6.96
CA ILE A 5 10.35 21.12 6.42
C ILE A 5 9.63 22.46 6.50
N ASP A 6 9.07 22.92 5.37
CA ASP A 6 8.17 24.06 5.31
C ASP A 6 6.81 23.60 4.77
N GLY A 7 5.80 23.68 5.62
CA GLY A 7 4.48 23.13 5.33
C GLY A 7 4.55 21.62 5.02
N ALA A 8 4.17 21.24 3.80
CA ALA A 8 4.14 19.85 3.38
C ALA A 8 5.45 19.35 2.76
N VAL A 9 6.44 20.19 2.55
CA VAL A 9 7.60 19.92 1.66
C VAL A 9 8.91 20.00 2.41
N ILE A 10 9.82 19.06 2.09
CA ILE A 10 11.23 19.13 2.50
C ILE A 10 11.90 20.24 1.67
N THR A 11 12.47 21.25 2.32
CA THR A 11 13.13 22.36 1.66
C THR A 11 14.64 22.23 1.64
N GLU A 12 15.23 21.60 2.67
CA GLU A 12 16.66 21.41 2.77
C GLU A 12 17.02 20.09 3.47
N VAL A 13 18.09 19.46 3.02
CA VAL A 13 18.73 18.30 3.66
C VAL A 13 20.24 18.56 3.67
N GLY A 14 20.85 18.58 4.87
CA GLY A 14 22.27 18.91 4.97
C GLY A 14 22.90 18.50 6.31
N ALA A 15 24.16 18.90 6.52
CA ALA A 15 24.83 18.75 7.81
C ALA A 15 24.15 19.68 8.84
N ALA A 16 23.95 19.19 10.07
CA ALA A 16 23.25 19.96 11.11
C ALA A 16 23.90 21.32 11.42
N GLU A 17 25.21 21.41 11.20
CA GLU A 17 26.02 22.61 11.42
C GLU A 17 25.82 23.66 10.32
N THR A 18 25.37 23.25 9.13
CA THR A 18 25.25 24.14 7.95
C THR A 18 23.82 24.54 7.65
N VAL A 19 22.84 23.81 8.17
CA VAL A 19 21.43 24.09 7.97
C VAL A 19 21.04 25.29 8.84
N ALA A 20 20.52 26.35 8.20
CA ALA A 20 20.08 27.56 8.89
C ALA A 20 18.76 27.32 9.62
N THR A 21 18.72 27.60 10.92
CA THR A 21 17.48 27.58 11.72
C THR A 21 17.02 28.99 12.02
N HIS A 22 15.70 29.22 11.95
CA HIS A 22 15.09 30.47 12.34
C HIS A 22 14.57 30.37 13.79
N PRO A 23 14.58 31.46 14.60
CA PRO A 23 14.10 31.41 15.99
C PRO A 23 12.64 30.96 16.17
N ALA A 24 11.83 31.04 15.12
CA ALA A 24 10.44 30.58 15.12
C ALA A 24 10.29 29.08 14.78
N ASP A 25 11.37 28.39 14.40
CA ASP A 25 11.31 27.01 13.98
C ASP A 25 11.09 26.08 15.19
N THR A 26 10.28 25.06 14.98
CA THR A 26 10.22 23.93 15.90
C THR A 26 11.37 22.99 15.58
N VAL A 27 12.29 22.78 16.50
CA VAL A 27 13.47 21.92 16.33
C VAL A 27 13.28 20.65 17.12
N TYR A 28 13.39 19.51 16.44
CA TYR A 28 13.43 18.19 17.05
C TYR A 28 14.88 17.70 17.09
N ASP A 29 15.37 17.35 18.29
CA ASP A 29 16.69 16.73 18.46
C ASP A 29 16.54 15.21 18.41
N LEU A 30 17.07 14.60 17.36
CA LEU A 30 16.87 13.18 17.03
C LEU A 30 18.13 12.34 17.22
N GLN A 31 19.03 12.75 18.11
CA GLN A 31 20.28 12.00 18.35
C GLN A 31 20.00 10.52 18.69
N GLY A 32 20.69 9.62 17.98
CA GLY A 32 20.56 8.17 18.16
C GLY A 32 19.37 7.54 17.45
N MET A 33 18.60 8.32 16.66
CA MET A 33 17.49 7.80 15.89
C MET A 33 17.81 7.81 14.39
N THR A 34 17.07 7.02 13.63
CA THR A 34 17.15 7.00 12.15
C THR A 34 15.90 7.64 11.56
N LEU A 35 16.11 8.54 10.59
CA LEU A 35 15.04 9.11 9.78
C LEU A 35 15.05 8.41 8.42
N VAL A 36 13.90 7.83 8.05
CA VAL A 36 13.70 7.19 6.74
C VAL A 36 12.47 7.83 6.05
N PRO A 37 12.34 7.70 4.72
CA PRO A 37 11.08 8.07 4.07
C PRO A 37 9.91 7.31 4.70
N GLY A 38 8.74 7.91 4.73
CA GLY A 38 7.51 7.22 5.12
C GLY A 38 7.31 5.97 4.27
N LEU A 39 6.99 4.85 4.90
CA LEU A 39 6.80 3.57 4.21
C LEU A 39 5.54 3.59 3.35
N ILE A 40 5.54 2.79 2.30
CA ILE A 40 4.45 2.64 1.34
C ILE A 40 4.07 1.17 1.25
N ASP A 41 2.78 0.87 1.44
CA ASP A 41 2.22 -0.47 1.21
C ASP A 41 1.41 -0.45 -0.10
N CYS A 42 1.91 -1.19 -1.09
CA CYS A 42 1.34 -1.19 -2.44
C CYS A 42 0.17 -2.17 -2.64
N HIS A 43 -0.25 -2.88 -1.60
CA HIS A 43 -1.35 -3.83 -1.71
C HIS A 43 -2.09 -4.00 -0.39
N VAL A 44 -3.24 -3.34 -0.25
CA VAL A 44 -4.14 -3.49 0.89
C VAL A 44 -5.61 -3.53 0.43
N HIS A 45 -6.48 -3.97 1.33
CA HIS A 45 -7.93 -3.98 1.19
C HIS A 45 -8.56 -3.17 2.31
N LEU A 46 -8.71 -1.86 2.10
CA LEU A 46 -9.13 -0.92 3.15
C LEU A 46 -10.50 -1.23 3.74
N ARG A 47 -11.48 -1.66 2.93
CA ARG A 47 -12.82 -2.05 3.40
C ARG A 47 -12.81 -3.39 4.14
N SER A 48 -11.94 -3.51 5.11
CA SER A 48 -11.80 -4.68 5.98
C SER A 48 -12.18 -4.35 7.40
N ASN A 49 -12.61 -5.36 8.15
CA ASN A 49 -13.02 -5.20 9.54
C ASN A 49 -11.86 -4.70 10.42
N ALA A 50 -11.91 -3.43 10.82
CA ALA A 50 -10.97 -2.82 11.77
C ALA A 50 -11.28 -3.17 13.25
N GLY A 51 -12.42 -3.80 13.53
CA GLY A 51 -12.86 -4.15 14.88
C GLY A 51 -12.08 -5.32 15.47
N THR A 52 -12.14 -5.47 16.78
CA THR A 52 -11.46 -6.55 17.53
C THR A 52 -12.23 -7.86 17.54
N ARG A 53 -13.51 -7.86 17.18
CA ARG A 53 -14.34 -9.08 17.20
C ARG A 53 -13.94 -10.00 16.06
N PRO A 54 -13.67 -11.29 16.32
CA PRO A 54 -13.53 -12.28 15.26
C PRO A 54 -14.83 -12.37 14.47
N GLN A 55 -14.75 -12.31 13.16
CA GLN A 55 -15.89 -12.51 12.28
C GLN A 55 -15.41 -13.29 11.06
N ASP A 56 -16.30 -14.13 10.54
CA ASP A 56 -16.09 -14.74 9.23
C ASP A 56 -15.98 -13.66 8.16
N VAL A 57 -14.95 -13.77 7.33
CA VAL A 57 -14.60 -12.74 6.33
C VAL A 57 -15.74 -12.52 5.34
N GLN A 58 -16.36 -13.61 4.88
CA GLN A 58 -17.42 -13.54 3.87
C GLN A 58 -18.72 -13.01 4.48
N LEU A 59 -19.09 -13.49 5.67
CA LEU A 59 -20.25 -13.00 6.40
C LEU A 59 -20.14 -11.51 6.72
N TRP A 60 -18.97 -11.04 7.12
CA TRP A 60 -18.77 -9.62 7.39
C TRP A 60 -19.07 -8.76 6.15
N ASN A 61 -18.52 -9.12 4.99
CA ASN A 61 -18.75 -8.39 3.74
C ASN A 61 -20.24 -8.36 3.33
N MET A 62 -20.98 -9.45 3.58
CA MET A 62 -22.41 -9.54 3.23
C MET A 62 -23.33 -8.81 4.22
N LEU A 63 -22.98 -8.80 5.50
CA LEU A 63 -23.86 -8.28 6.57
C LEU A 63 -23.57 -6.82 6.94
N THR A 64 -22.40 -6.28 6.56
CA THR A 64 -21.99 -4.92 6.90
C THR A 64 -22.36 -3.97 5.76
N SER A 65 -22.98 -2.83 6.08
CA SER A 65 -23.36 -1.83 5.08
C SER A 65 -22.11 -1.15 4.46
N THR A 66 -22.25 -0.60 3.27
CA THR A 66 -21.16 0.13 2.58
C THR A 66 -20.69 1.33 3.41
N GLU A 67 -21.59 2.02 4.10
CA GLU A 67 -21.27 3.16 4.96
C GLU A 67 -20.41 2.71 6.15
N GLU A 68 -20.77 1.62 6.80
CA GLU A 68 -20.01 1.05 7.91
C GLU A 68 -18.64 0.54 7.42
N GLN A 69 -18.58 -0.15 6.28
CA GLN A 69 -17.32 -0.56 5.66
C GLN A 69 -16.42 0.64 5.35
N THR A 70 -16.99 1.78 4.92
CA THR A 70 -16.24 3.02 4.65
C THR A 70 -15.61 3.58 5.94
N LEU A 71 -16.33 3.53 7.06
CA LEU A 71 -15.78 3.94 8.36
C LEU A 71 -14.65 3.00 8.83
N HIS A 72 -14.79 1.70 8.59
CA HIS A 72 -13.70 0.75 8.84
C HIS A 72 -12.49 1.02 7.93
N ALA A 73 -12.70 1.38 6.67
CA ALA A 73 -11.62 1.73 5.75
C ALA A 73 -10.83 2.96 6.24
N ALA A 74 -11.52 3.98 6.76
CA ALA A 74 -10.86 5.14 7.36
C ALA A 74 -10.05 4.75 8.62
N ALA A 75 -10.58 3.85 9.47
CA ALA A 75 -9.86 3.35 10.63
C ALA A 75 -8.62 2.54 10.24
N ASN A 76 -8.70 1.74 9.16
CA ASN A 76 -7.58 0.98 8.62
C ASN A 76 -6.50 1.89 8.01
N ALA A 77 -6.87 2.95 7.29
CA ALA A 77 -5.92 3.95 6.79
C ALA A 77 -5.17 4.64 7.95
N ARG A 78 -5.86 4.91 9.06
CA ARG A 78 -5.24 5.44 10.28
C ARG A 78 -4.28 4.43 10.92
N GLU A 79 -4.67 3.16 10.97
CA GLU A 79 -3.80 2.10 11.55
C GLU A 79 -2.54 1.88 10.70
N ALA A 80 -2.64 1.96 9.36
CA ALA A 80 -1.48 1.96 8.48
C ALA A 80 -0.51 3.11 8.79
N LEU A 81 -1.03 4.35 8.93
CA LEU A 81 -0.20 5.51 9.32
C LEU A 81 0.51 5.29 10.66
N ARG A 82 -0.20 4.76 11.66
CA ARG A 82 0.35 4.43 12.98
C ARG A 82 1.43 3.33 12.92
N SER A 83 1.41 2.52 11.89
CA SER A 83 2.41 1.49 11.62
C SER A 83 3.59 1.99 10.77
N GLY A 84 3.69 3.31 10.52
CA GLY A 84 4.78 3.93 9.76
C GLY A 84 4.53 4.02 8.25
N PHE A 85 3.38 3.55 7.76
CA PHE A 85 3.05 3.59 6.34
C PHE A 85 2.27 4.88 6.02
N THR A 86 2.95 5.83 5.41
CA THR A 86 2.38 7.15 5.06
C THR A 86 1.49 7.11 3.83
N THR A 87 1.64 6.08 3.01
CA THR A 87 0.83 5.84 1.80
C THR A 87 0.46 4.37 1.70
N VAL A 88 -0.79 4.09 1.33
CA VAL A 88 -1.28 2.74 1.02
C VAL A 88 -2.00 2.74 -0.32
N ARG A 89 -1.83 1.67 -1.12
CA ARG A 89 -2.60 1.43 -2.33
C ARG A 89 -3.67 0.38 -2.06
N ASP A 90 -4.93 0.78 -2.11
CA ASP A 90 -6.04 -0.17 -2.09
C ASP A 90 -6.17 -0.85 -3.45
N THR A 91 -6.30 -2.18 -3.45
CA THR A 91 -6.34 -2.99 -4.67
C THR A 91 -7.68 -3.70 -4.89
N ALA A 92 -8.71 -3.31 -4.14
CA ALA A 92 -10.06 -3.85 -4.31
C ALA A 92 -11.13 -2.74 -4.20
N GLY A 93 -10.76 -1.53 -4.62
CA GLY A 93 -11.52 -0.33 -4.37
C GLY A 93 -12.69 -0.07 -5.33
N SER A 94 -13.43 0.93 -4.94
CA SER A 94 -14.53 1.56 -5.66
C SER A 94 -14.81 2.94 -5.04
N LEU A 95 -16.03 3.46 -5.11
CA LEU A 95 -16.38 4.77 -4.56
C LEU A 95 -16.10 4.96 -3.04
N PRO A 96 -16.30 3.97 -2.16
CA PRO A 96 -15.97 4.11 -0.74
C PRO A 96 -14.50 4.46 -0.48
N GLU A 97 -13.56 3.81 -1.17
CA GLU A 97 -12.12 4.07 -1.02
C GLU A 97 -11.75 5.45 -1.55
N VAL A 98 -12.41 5.91 -2.61
CA VAL A 98 -12.26 7.30 -3.11
C VAL A 98 -12.79 8.30 -2.08
N ALA A 99 -13.88 8.01 -1.38
CA ALA A 99 -14.38 8.87 -0.30
C ALA A 99 -13.38 8.95 0.87
N VAL A 100 -12.78 7.81 1.26
CA VAL A 100 -11.72 7.78 2.27
C VAL A 100 -10.49 8.57 1.81
N LYS A 101 -10.06 8.40 0.55
CA LYS A 101 -8.98 9.19 -0.04
C LYS A 101 -9.23 10.69 0.14
N HIS A 102 -10.38 11.18 -0.25
CA HIS A 102 -10.70 12.62 -0.18
C HIS A 102 -10.62 13.15 1.25
N VAL A 103 -11.21 12.47 2.23
CA VAL A 103 -11.18 12.96 3.63
C VAL A 103 -9.78 12.88 4.25
N MET A 104 -8.92 11.94 3.78
CA MET A 104 -7.52 11.89 4.20
C MET A 104 -6.69 12.99 3.53
N ASP A 105 -6.90 13.28 2.25
CA ASP A 105 -6.16 14.30 1.50
C ASP A 105 -6.54 15.71 1.94
N GLU A 106 -7.80 15.94 2.32
CA GLU A 106 -8.28 17.19 2.91
C GLU A 106 -7.92 17.33 4.40
N HIS A 107 -7.25 16.34 5.00
CA HIS A 107 -6.94 16.28 6.43
C HIS A 107 -8.16 16.42 7.37
N VAL A 108 -9.34 16.01 6.89
CA VAL A 108 -10.55 15.90 7.74
C VAL A 108 -10.38 14.79 8.76
N LEU A 109 -9.72 13.70 8.35
CA LEU A 109 -9.31 12.60 9.23
C LEU A 109 -7.80 12.37 9.09
N ASP A 110 -7.18 11.88 10.17
CA ASP A 110 -5.79 11.47 10.16
C ASP A 110 -5.67 10.02 9.70
N GLY A 111 -4.81 9.78 8.70
CA GLY A 111 -4.54 8.45 8.17
C GLY A 111 -3.48 8.47 7.07
N ALA A 112 -3.09 7.31 6.58
CA ALA A 112 -2.21 7.19 5.41
C ALA A 112 -2.88 7.80 4.17
N ARG A 113 -2.09 8.35 3.26
CA ARG A 113 -2.55 8.72 1.91
C ARG A 113 -3.08 7.47 1.23
N VAL A 114 -4.27 7.56 0.66
CA VAL A 114 -4.90 6.43 -0.05
C VAL A 114 -4.74 6.61 -1.55
N VAL A 115 -4.13 5.63 -2.19
CA VAL A 115 -4.14 5.47 -3.65
C VAL A 115 -5.26 4.47 -3.95
N ALA A 116 -6.39 4.99 -4.43
CA ALA A 116 -7.62 4.22 -4.57
C ALA A 116 -7.73 3.55 -5.93
N SER A 117 -8.02 2.25 -5.95
CA SER A 117 -8.26 1.52 -7.20
C SER A 117 -9.74 1.45 -7.58
N GLY A 118 -10.00 1.11 -8.84
CA GLY A 118 -11.27 0.59 -9.30
C GLY A 118 -11.10 -0.87 -9.75
N LEU A 119 -11.69 -1.83 -9.03
CA LEU A 119 -11.60 -3.24 -9.42
C LEU A 119 -12.66 -3.55 -10.47
N VAL A 120 -12.21 -3.89 -11.67
CA VAL A 120 -13.07 -4.41 -12.74
C VAL A 120 -13.32 -5.88 -12.44
N GLY A 121 -14.53 -6.22 -12.02
CA GLY A 121 -14.97 -7.59 -11.81
C GLY A 121 -15.38 -8.27 -13.10
N MET A 122 -15.52 -9.59 -13.09
CA MET A 122 -16.14 -10.38 -14.13
C MET A 122 -17.03 -11.47 -13.52
N THR A 123 -18.02 -11.92 -14.28
CA THR A 123 -18.90 -13.02 -13.83
C THR A 123 -18.11 -14.31 -13.62
N ALA A 124 -18.29 -14.95 -12.47
CA ALA A 124 -17.60 -16.15 -11.99
C ALA A 124 -16.07 -15.99 -11.82
N GLY A 125 -15.54 -14.78 -11.86
CA GLY A 125 -14.13 -14.50 -11.61
C GLY A 125 -13.79 -14.41 -10.11
N HIS A 126 -12.50 -14.23 -9.84
CA HIS A 126 -12.03 -13.97 -8.48
C HIS A 126 -12.67 -12.70 -7.92
N GLY A 127 -13.24 -12.79 -6.73
CA GLY A 127 -14.03 -11.70 -6.11
C GLY A 127 -15.53 -11.81 -6.36
N ASP A 128 -16.01 -12.18 -7.54
CA ASP A 128 -17.43 -12.41 -7.80
C ASP A 128 -17.97 -13.59 -6.98
N MET A 129 -17.19 -14.66 -6.85
CA MET A 129 -17.51 -15.84 -6.06
C MET A 129 -17.57 -15.62 -4.54
N PHE A 130 -17.25 -14.42 -4.05
CA PHE A 130 -17.46 -14.05 -2.64
C PHE A 130 -18.93 -13.82 -2.29
N CYS A 131 -19.77 -13.64 -3.30
CA CYS A 131 -21.20 -13.41 -3.14
C CYS A 131 -21.98 -14.57 -3.74
N PRO A 132 -22.96 -15.17 -3.03
CA PRO A 132 -23.86 -16.15 -3.62
C PRO A 132 -24.62 -15.56 -4.82
N ALA A 133 -24.78 -16.35 -5.88
CA ALA A 133 -25.46 -15.92 -7.11
C ALA A 133 -26.91 -15.43 -6.90
N THR A 134 -27.51 -15.78 -5.76
CA THR A 134 -28.85 -15.32 -5.36
C THR A 134 -28.87 -13.92 -4.73
N LEU A 135 -27.72 -13.30 -4.50
CA LEU A 135 -27.53 -12.01 -3.84
C LEU A 135 -26.73 -11.04 -4.70
N ASP A 136 -27.05 -10.95 -5.99
CA ASP A 136 -26.33 -10.12 -6.96
C ASP A 136 -26.21 -8.65 -6.54
N GLU A 137 -27.20 -8.11 -5.83
CA GLU A 137 -27.18 -6.76 -5.29
C GLU A 137 -26.14 -6.54 -4.18
N LYS A 138 -25.56 -7.62 -3.64
CA LYS A 138 -24.50 -7.59 -2.62
C LYS A 138 -23.10 -7.70 -3.21
N ARG A 139 -22.96 -7.78 -4.52
CA ARG A 139 -21.65 -7.78 -5.17
C ARG A 139 -20.91 -6.48 -4.87
N MET A 140 -19.69 -6.62 -4.37
CA MET A 140 -18.82 -5.46 -4.10
C MET A 140 -18.33 -4.81 -5.40
N TRP A 141 -18.12 -5.62 -6.42
CA TRP A 141 -17.59 -5.19 -7.72
C TRP A 141 -18.52 -5.70 -8.83
N PRO A 142 -19.26 -4.79 -9.47
CA PRO A 142 -20.14 -5.18 -10.56
C PRO A 142 -19.31 -5.79 -11.69
N PRO A 143 -19.73 -6.93 -12.25
CA PRO A 143 -19.01 -7.57 -13.36
C PRO A 143 -19.08 -6.70 -14.63
N ALA A 144 -18.08 -6.90 -15.49
CA ALA A 144 -18.01 -6.33 -16.84
C ALA A 144 -17.55 -7.44 -17.78
N ASP A 145 -18.49 -8.02 -18.51
CA ASP A 145 -18.25 -9.13 -19.42
C ASP A 145 -18.33 -8.61 -20.87
N GLY A 146 -17.24 -8.79 -21.60
CA GLY A 146 -17.03 -8.23 -22.94
C GLY A 146 -16.24 -6.92 -22.95
N ALA A 147 -15.43 -6.74 -24.00
CA ALA A 147 -14.50 -5.63 -24.13
C ALA A 147 -15.15 -4.23 -23.98
N ASP A 148 -16.36 -4.06 -24.51
CA ASP A 148 -17.07 -2.77 -24.45
C ASP A 148 -17.55 -2.46 -23.02
N GLU A 149 -18.02 -3.46 -22.28
CA GLU A 149 -18.39 -3.27 -20.88
C GLU A 149 -17.17 -3.01 -20.00
N CYS A 150 -16.05 -3.68 -20.28
CA CYS A 150 -14.78 -3.43 -19.62
C CYS A 150 -14.32 -1.98 -19.82
N ARG A 151 -14.30 -1.46 -21.06
CA ARG A 151 -13.98 -0.06 -21.34
C ARG A 151 -14.92 0.91 -20.61
N LYS A 152 -16.22 0.63 -20.64
CA LYS A 152 -17.22 1.42 -19.94
C LYS A 152 -16.94 1.44 -18.44
N ARG A 153 -16.57 0.31 -17.85
CA ARG A 153 -16.25 0.19 -16.42
C ARG A 153 -15.03 1.01 -16.04
N VAL A 154 -13.97 0.96 -16.84
CA VAL A 154 -12.78 1.80 -16.64
C VAL A 154 -13.13 3.29 -16.63
N ARG A 155 -13.94 3.75 -17.62
CA ARG A 155 -14.41 5.15 -17.68
C ARG A 155 -15.26 5.54 -16.46
N GLN A 156 -16.08 4.62 -15.95
CA GLN A 156 -16.86 4.87 -14.73
C GLN A 156 -15.96 5.05 -13.51
N TYR A 157 -14.92 4.23 -13.36
CA TYR A 157 -13.94 4.37 -12.28
C TYR A 157 -13.11 5.65 -12.41
N ALA A 158 -12.65 5.99 -13.60
CA ALA A 158 -11.99 7.26 -13.84
C ALA A 158 -12.88 8.45 -13.43
N ARG A 159 -14.18 8.42 -13.79
CA ARG A 159 -15.15 9.44 -13.36
C ARG A 159 -15.36 9.49 -11.84
N MET A 160 -15.20 8.36 -11.13
CA MET A 160 -15.25 8.31 -9.66
C MET A 160 -14.02 8.92 -8.99
N GLY A 161 -12.91 9.10 -9.72
CA GLY A 161 -11.66 9.65 -9.20
C GLY A 161 -10.70 8.62 -8.62
N VAL A 162 -10.74 7.37 -9.13
CA VAL A 162 -9.72 6.37 -8.78
C VAL A 162 -8.36 6.74 -9.37
N ASP A 163 -7.29 6.24 -8.76
CA ASP A 163 -5.90 6.49 -9.18
C ASP A 163 -5.35 5.38 -10.09
N LEU A 164 -5.98 4.20 -10.06
CA LEU A 164 -5.58 3.06 -10.88
C LEU A 164 -6.75 2.09 -11.09
N ILE A 165 -6.56 1.18 -12.04
CA ILE A 165 -7.46 0.05 -12.28
C ILE A 165 -6.84 -1.23 -11.71
N LYS A 166 -7.65 -2.05 -11.06
CA LYS A 166 -7.31 -3.41 -10.63
C LYS A 166 -8.07 -4.44 -11.44
N ILE A 167 -7.37 -5.50 -11.83
CA ILE A 167 -7.95 -6.70 -12.45
C ILE A 167 -7.43 -7.96 -11.77
N CYS A 168 -8.12 -9.08 -11.98
CA CYS A 168 -7.71 -10.40 -11.52
C CYS A 168 -7.67 -11.37 -12.70
N THR A 169 -6.49 -11.64 -13.27
CA THR A 169 -6.33 -12.43 -14.49
C THR A 169 -6.31 -13.95 -14.25
N SER A 170 -6.28 -14.37 -12.99
CA SER A 170 -6.48 -15.77 -12.57
C SER A 170 -7.42 -15.87 -11.36
N GLY A 171 -7.88 -17.06 -11.04
CA GLY A 171 -8.56 -17.32 -9.77
C GLY A 171 -7.65 -17.10 -8.57
N GLY A 172 -8.21 -16.99 -7.38
CA GLY A 172 -7.50 -16.65 -6.15
C GLY A 172 -7.60 -17.70 -5.05
N THR A 173 -6.92 -17.43 -3.94
CA THR A 173 -6.89 -18.33 -2.78
C THR A 173 -8.12 -18.17 -1.89
N LEU A 174 -8.66 -16.94 -1.75
CA LEU A 174 -9.76 -16.64 -0.85
C LEU A 174 -11.15 -16.95 -1.41
N SER A 175 -11.33 -16.99 -2.72
CA SER A 175 -12.62 -17.38 -3.33
C SER A 175 -12.93 -18.85 -3.06
N VAL A 176 -14.16 -19.17 -2.74
CA VAL A 176 -14.66 -20.55 -2.60
C VAL A 176 -15.42 -20.93 -3.86
N GLY A 177 -15.11 -22.10 -4.41
CA GLY A 177 -15.77 -22.63 -5.62
C GLY A 177 -15.08 -22.25 -6.95
N ASP A 178 -14.11 -21.38 -6.96
CA ASP A 178 -13.22 -21.15 -8.10
C ASP A 178 -11.93 -21.99 -7.99
N LYS A 179 -11.13 -21.98 -9.05
CA LYS A 179 -9.79 -22.58 -9.04
C LYS A 179 -8.76 -21.52 -9.39
N THR A 180 -7.61 -21.54 -8.74
CA THR A 180 -6.50 -20.63 -9.03
C THR A 180 -6.10 -20.61 -10.51
N GLY A 181 -6.28 -21.72 -11.22
CA GLY A 181 -6.01 -21.83 -12.65
C GLY A 181 -7.11 -21.33 -13.60
N TRP A 182 -8.25 -20.88 -13.08
CA TRP A 182 -9.30 -20.36 -13.96
C TRP A 182 -8.87 -19.03 -14.60
N ARG A 183 -9.07 -18.92 -15.90
CA ARG A 183 -8.95 -17.68 -16.63
C ARG A 183 -10.16 -16.79 -16.28
N ASN A 184 -9.90 -15.58 -15.81
CA ASN A 184 -10.97 -14.68 -15.42
C ASN A 184 -11.48 -13.78 -16.55
N TYR A 185 -10.60 -13.43 -17.50
CA TYR A 185 -10.95 -12.60 -18.65
C TYR A 185 -10.50 -13.27 -19.95
N THR A 186 -11.09 -12.87 -21.06
CA THR A 186 -10.51 -13.09 -22.38
C THR A 186 -9.36 -12.09 -22.62
N ASP A 187 -8.45 -12.40 -23.54
CA ASP A 187 -7.36 -11.47 -23.87
C ASP A 187 -7.92 -10.13 -24.36
N ALA A 188 -8.98 -10.14 -25.17
CA ALA A 188 -9.64 -8.93 -25.66
C ALA A 188 -10.25 -8.05 -24.54
N GLU A 189 -10.68 -8.63 -23.43
CA GLU A 189 -11.16 -7.89 -22.26
C GLU A 189 -10.00 -7.26 -21.51
N ILE A 190 -8.91 -7.99 -21.28
CA ILE A 190 -7.71 -7.45 -20.62
C ILE A 190 -7.12 -6.31 -21.46
N ASP A 191 -6.94 -6.52 -22.76
CA ASP A 191 -6.45 -5.49 -23.69
C ASP A 191 -7.34 -4.24 -23.65
N ALA A 192 -8.67 -4.42 -23.64
CA ALA A 192 -9.60 -3.30 -23.57
C ALA A 192 -9.50 -2.52 -22.25
N ILE A 193 -9.26 -3.21 -21.12
CA ILE A 193 -9.08 -2.57 -19.82
C ILE A 193 -7.78 -1.78 -19.80
N VAL A 194 -6.67 -2.40 -20.20
CA VAL A 194 -5.34 -1.79 -20.14
C VAL A 194 -5.25 -0.59 -21.10
N ASP A 195 -5.68 -0.75 -22.35
CA ASP A 195 -5.71 0.32 -23.35
C ASP A 195 -6.52 1.54 -22.86
N GLU A 196 -7.74 1.30 -22.36
CA GLU A 196 -8.59 2.39 -21.87
C GLU A 196 -8.04 3.04 -20.60
N ALA A 197 -7.47 2.26 -19.69
CA ALA A 197 -6.87 2.80 -18.48
C ALA A 197 -5.67 3.69 -18.81
N HIS A 198 -4.75 3.22 -19.66
CA HIS A 198 -3.58 4.00 -20.08
C HIS A 198 -3.97 5.25 -20.88
N ALA A 199 -5.02 5.18 -21.70
CA ALA A 199 -5.56 6.36 -22.41
C ALA A 199 -6.11 7.44 -21.46
N LEU A 200 -6.42 7.06 -20.22
CA LEU A 200 -6.89 7.96 -19.15
C LEU A 200 -5.81 8.24 -18.08
N ASP A 201 -4.53 7.97 -18.37
CA ASP A 201 -3.38 8.11 -17.46
C ASP A 201 -3.53 7.30 -16.17
N LEU A 202 -4.32 6.22 -16.17
CA LEU A 202 -4.49 5.30 -15.05
C LEU A 202 -3.60 4.07 -15.24
N ARG A 203 -2.88 3.69 -14.17
CA ARG A 203 -2.09 2.46 -14.14
C ARG A 203 -2.99 1.24 -13.93
N VAL A 204 -2.49 0.06 -14.29
CA VAL A 204 -3.19 -1.20 -14.11
C VAL A 204 -2.39 -2.15 -13.23
N ALA A 205 -3.03 -2.64 -12.16
CA ALA A 205 -2.50 -3.67 -11.27
C ALA A 205 -3.24 -5.00 -11.52
N ALA A 206 -2.51 -6.10 -11.74
CA ALA A 206 -3.09 -7.41 -12.04
C ALA A 206 -2.76 -8.47 -10.97
N HIS A 207 -3.78 -8.99 -10.30
CA HIS A 207 -3.67 -10.22 -9.53
C HIS A 207 -3.47 -11.41 -10.46
N ALA A 208 -2.43 -12.20 -10.25
CA ALA A 208 -2.21 -13.44 -10.97
C ALA A 208 -1.36 -14.46 -10.19
N HIS A 209 -1.85 -15.70 -10.11
CA HIS A 209 -1.15 -16.80 -9.47
C HIS A 209 -0.56 -17.82 -10.45
N THR A 210 -1.10 -17.91 -11.64
CA THR A 210 -0.72 -18.97 -12.59
C THR A 210 0.01 -18.39 -13.80
N ARG A 211 0.88 -19.24 -14.42
CA ARG A 211 1.61 -18.83 -15.62
C ARG A 211 0.69 -18.24 -16.69
N ALA A 212 -0.47 -18.85 -16.93
CA ALA A 212 -1.41 -18.37 -17.94
C ALA A 212 -1.98 -16.98 -17.59
N GLY A 213 -2.40 -16.76 -16.32
CA GLY A 213 -2.89 -15.46 -15.87
C GLY A 213 -1.80 -14.38 -15.88
N ILE A 214 -0.57 -14.72 -15.48
CA ILE A 214 0.59 -13.83 -15.53
C ILE A 214 0.91 -13.45 -16.98
N THR A 215 0.95 -14.46 -17.89
CA THR A 215 1.19 -14.20 -19.33
C THR A 215 0.17 -13.22 -19.89
N ALA A 216 -1.12 -13.44 -19.64
CA ALA A 216 -2.18 -12.58 -20.14
C ALA A 216 -2.06 -11.14 -19.61
N ALA A 217 -1.75 -10.98 -18.33
CA ALA A 217 -1.53 -9.66 -17.72
C ALA A 217 -0.32 -8.94 -18.35
N LEU A 218 0.82 -9.63 -18.44
CA LEU A 218 2.05 -9.02 -18.97
C LEU A 218 1.96 -8.71 -20.45
N VAL A 219 1.38 -9.60 -21.26
CA VAL A 219 1.19 -9.34 -22.71
C VAL A 219 0.32 -8.12 -22.95
N ALA A 220 -0.70 -7.90 -22.13
CA ALA A 220 -1.54 -6.70 -22.21
C ALA A 220 -0.84 -5.43 -21.70
N GLY A 221 0.30 -5.55 -21.00
CA GLY A 221 1.10 -4.39 -20.58
C GLY A 221 0.69 -3.80 -19.23
N VAL A 222 0.32 -4.61 -18.24
CA VAL A 222 0.02 -4.11 -16.88
C VAL A 222 1.24 -3.49 -16.21
N ASP A 223 1.02 -2.49 -15.35
CA ASP A 223 2.11 -1.75 -14.67
C ASP A 223 2.65 -2.50 -13.46
N THR A 224 1.79 -3.20 -12.72
CA THR A 224 2.20 -4.02 -11.57
C THR A 224 1.56 -5.38 -11.61
N LEU A 225 2.35 -6.41 -11.26
CA LEU A 225 1.91 -7.78 -11.08
C LEU A 225 1.82 -8.08 -9.59
N GLU A 226 0.66 -8.47 -9.13
CA GLU A 226 0.41 -8.82 -7.73
C GLU A 226 0.56 -10.34 -7.55
N HIS A 227 1.18 -10.76 -6.45
CA HIS A 227 1.47 -12.14 -6.07
C HIS A 227 2.53 -12.83 -6.97
N GLY A 228 2.30 -12.97 -8.27
CA GLY A 228 3.28 -13.51 -9.20
C GLY A 228 3.77 -14.92 -8.84
N SER A 229 2.86 -15.85 -8.50
CA SER A 229 3.24 -17.13 -7.89
C SER A 229 3.84 -18.16 -8.85
N ASP A 230 3.94 -17.88 -10.15
CA ASP A 230 4.37 -18.85 -11.17
C ASP A 230 5.13 -18.17 -12.33
N LEU A 231 6.14 -17.36 -11.98
CA LEU A 231 7.04 -16.74 -12.95
C LEU A 231 8.11 -17.73 -13.38
N ASP A 232 8.24 -17.95 -14.68
CA ASP A 232 9.39 -18.62 -15.30
C ASP A 232 10.35 -17.59 -15.92
N GLU A 233 11.41 -18.08 -16.58
CA GLU A 233 12.45 -17.22 -17.16
C GLU A 233 11.88 -16.30 -18.25
N ASP A 234 10.97 -16.80 -19.10
CA ASP A 234 10.37 -16.04 -20.22
C ASP A 234 9.52 -14.89 -19.67
N LEU A 235 8.73 -15.14 -18.61
CA LEU A 235 7.89 -14.12 -17.97
C LEU A 235 8.71 -13.10 -17.21
N VAL A 236 9.81 -13.51 -16.59
CA VAL A 236 10.77 -12.60 -15.95
C VAL A 236 11.43 -11.69 -16.99
N GLU A 237 11.85 -12.24 -18.15
CA GLU A 237 12.40 -11.44 -19.25
C GLU A 237 11.38 -10.42 -19.78
N LEU A 238 10.12 -10.83 -19.92
CA LEU A 238 9.03 -9.94 -20.35
C LEU A 238 8.81 -8.82 -19.34
N MET A 239 8.78 -9.11 -18.03
CA MET A 239 8.68 -8.09 -16.97
C MET A 239 9.83 -7.10 -17.02
N LEU A 240 11.06 -7.56 -17.19
CA LEU A 240 12.24 -6.70 -17.32
C LEU A 240 12.16 -5.79 -18.54
N GLY A 241 11.74 -6.34 -19.67
CA GLY A 241 11.58 -5.58 -20.93
C GLY A 241 10.52 -4.48 -20.86
N GLN A 242 9.46 -4.70 -20.11
CA GLN A 242 8.36 -3.73 -19.92
C GLN A 242 8.57 -2.81 -18.71
N GLY A 243 9.44 -3.19 -17.77
CA GLY A 243 9.61 -2.49 -16.52
C GLY A 243 8.46 -2.68 -15.52
N THR A 244 7.69 -3.78 -15.66
CA THR A 244 6.60 -4.13 -14.76
C THR A 244 7.13 -4.42 -13.35
N PHE A 245 6.50 -3.86 -12.31
CA PHE A 245 6.85 -4.13 -10.92
C PHE A 245 6.20 -5.42 -10.43
N LEU A 246 6.87 -6.11 -9.48
CA LEU A 246 6.31 -7.25 -8.76
C LEU A 246 5.97 -6.86 -7.32
N CYS A 247 4.72 -7.09 -6.91
CA CYS A 247 4.23 -6.95 -5.54
C CYS A 247 3.90 -8.35 -4.98
N PRO A 248 4.79 -9.01 -4.24
CA PRO A 248 4.69 -10.45 -3.98
C PRO A 248 3.71 -10.83 -2.88
N THR A 249 3.39 -9.95 -1.94
CA THR A 249 2.43 -10.16 -0.85
C THR A 249 2.69 -11.45 -0.05
N LEU A 250 3.91 -11.60 0.44
CA LEU A 250 4.35 -12.81 1.15
C LEU A 250 3.66 -12.96 2.50
N SER A 251 3.40 -11.84 3.18
CA SER A 251 2.84 -11.81 4.52
C SER A 251 1.45 -12.41 4.60
N ILE A 252 0.56 -12.14 3.64
CA ILE A 252 -0.75 -12.80 3.60
C ILE A 252 -0.63 -14.30 3.35
N SER A 253 0.33 -14.72 2.51
CA SER A 253 0.56 -16.15 2.24
C SER A 253 1.02 -16.89 3.49
N GLU A 254 1.98 -16.35 4.22
CA GLU A 254 2.42 -16.87 5.52
C GLU A 254 1.25 -16.92 6.51
N PHE A 255 0.53 -15.80 6.66
CA PHE A 255 -0.58 -15.71 7.60
C PHE A 255 -1.71 -16.71 7.32
N MET A 256 -2.06 -16.94 6.05
CA MET A 256 -3.09 -17.92 5.68
C MET A 256 -2.68 -19.35 6.03
N THR A 257 -1.43 -19.72 5.81
CA THR A 257 -0.94 -21.07 6.13
C THR A 257 -0.77 -21.29 7.64
N GLU A 258 -0.39 -20.27 8.39
CA GLU A 258 -0.14 -20.41 9.83
C GLU A 258 -1.38 -20.18 10.71
N HIS A 259 -2.24 -19.23 10.32
CA HIS A 259 -3.36 -18.76 11.14
C HIS A 259 -4.73 -18.83 10.45
N GLY A 260 -4.79 -19.27 9.19
CA GLY A 260 -6.02 -19.22 8.39
C GLY A 260 -7.18 -19.98 9.02
N SER A 261 -6.93 -21.17 9.60
CA SER A 261 -7.97 -21.95 10.27
C SER A 261 -8.55 -21.23 11.50
N GLU A 262 -7.73 -20.54 12.27
CA GLU A 262 -8.15 -19.73 13.43
C GLU A 262 -8.99 -18.52 13.01
N ARG A 263 -8.83 -18.08 11.77
CA ARG A 263 -9.55 -16.98 11.14
C ARG A 263 -10.80 -17.39 10.38
N GLY A 264 -11.14 -18.67 10.41
CA GLY A 264 -12.36 -19.21 9.79
C GLY A 264 -12.21 -19.50 8.29
N LEU A 265 -10.98 -19.58 7.75
CA LEU A 265 -10.77 -20.07 6.39
C LEU A 265 -11.16 -21.55 6.30
N VAL A 266 -11.89 -21.88 5.23
CA VAL A 266 -12.31 -23.26 4.97
C VAL A 266 -11.18 -24.07 4.34
N ALA A 267 -11.29 -25.40 4.37
CA ALA A 267 -10.26 -26.31 3.87
C ALA A 267 -9.82 -25.99 2.44
N GLU A 268 -10.75 -25.69 1.54
CA GLU A 268 -10.43 -25.31 0.15
C GLU A 268 -9.50 -24.11 0.04
N GLN A 269 -9.70 -23.09 0.88
CA GLN A 269 -8.86 -21.88 0.90
C GLN A 269 -7.46 -22.18 1.46
N LEU A 270 -7.38 -23.01 2.50
CA LEU A 270 -6.12 -23.45 3.08
C LEU A 270 -5.32 -24.33 2.10
N ASP A 271 -5.95 -25.26 1.43
CA ASP A 271 -5.32 -26.13 0.42
C ASP A 271 -4.76 -25.30 -0.75
N LYS A 272 -5.49 -24.28 -1.22
CA LYS A 272 -5.03 -23.35 -2.26
C LYS A 272 -3.83 -22.53 -1.78
N ALA A 273 -3.86 -22.01 -0.55
CA ALA A 273 -2.78 -21.23 0.02
C ALA A 273 -1.49 -22.06 0.14
N GLU A 274 -1.60 -23.27 0.68
CA GLU A 274 -0.45 -24.20 0.83
C GLU A 274 0.13 -24.59 -0.53
N ALA A 275 -0.70 -24.91 -1.52
CA ALA A 275 -0.26 -25.28 -2.87
C ALA A 275 0.50 -24.17 -3.60
N LEU A 276 0.26 -22.90 -3.26
CA LEU A 276 0.91 -21.74 -3.89
C LEU A 276 2.14 -21.22 -3.13
N ARG A 277 2.29 -21.55 -1.85
CA ARG A 277 3.31 -20.97 -0.97
C ARG A 277 4.73 -21.14 -1.52
N ASP A 278 5.19 -22.36 -1.69
CA ASP A 278 6.56 -22.63 -2.12
C ASP A 278 6.81 -22.19 -3.57
N ARG A 279 5.81 -22.32 -4.42
CA ARG A 279 5.87 -21.84 -5.81
C ARG A 279 6.05 -20.32 -5.86
N ARG A 280 5.31 -19.58 -5.02
CA ARG A 280 5.45 -18.11 -4.89
C ARG A 280 6.86 -17.74 -4.46
N LEU A 281 7.38 -18.37 -3.40
CA LEU A 281 8.72 -18.06 -2.91
C LEU A 281 9.79 -18.28 -3.99
N GLU A 282 9.73 -19.41 -4.70
CA GLU A 282 10.71 -19.69 -5.77
C GLU A 282 10.54 -18.71 -6.95
N SER A 283 9.31 -18.39 -7.32
CA SER A 283 8.97 -17.39 -8.34
C SER A 283 9.56 -16.03 -8.01
N VAL A 284 9.33 -15.53 -6.80
CA VAL A 284 9.82 -14.19 -6.35
C VAL A 284 11.35 -14.19 -6.24
N ARG A 285 11.97 -15.25 -5.74
CA ARG A 285 13.45 -15.40 -5.71
C ARG A 285 14.04 -15.35 -7.11
N ARG A 286 13.40 -15.99 -8.09
CA ARG A 286 13.83 -15.95 -9.50
C ARG A 286 13.74 -14.52 -10.04
N ALA A 287 12.62 -13.85 -9.83
CA ALA A 287 12.42 -12.48 -10.26
C ALA A 287 13.45 -11.52 -9.62
N HIS A 288 13.69 -11.64 -8.31
CA HIS A 288 14.69 -10.83 -7.60
C HIS A 288 16.11 -11.05 -8.16
N ARG A 289 16.54 -12.31 -8.30
CA ARG A 289 17.88 -12.63 -8.85
C ARG A 289 18.09 -12.10 -10.27
N ALA A 290 17.04 -12.02 -11.06
CA ALA A 290 17.06 -11.47 -12.40
C ALA A 290 17.02 -9.92 -12.45
N GLY A 291 16.73 -9.25 -11.33
CA GLY A 291 16.68 -7.80 -11.24
C GLY A 291 15.30 -7.19 -11.52
N VAL A 292 14.22 -7.99 -11.47
CA VAL A 292 12.84 -7.44 -11.49
C VAL A 292 12.64 -6.51 -10.29
N ARG A 293 12.07 -5.34 -10.53
CA ARG A 293 11.80 -4.37 -9.48
C ARG A 293 10.67 -4.86 -8.56
N ILE A 294 11.00 -5.12 -7.29
CA ILE A 294 10.05 -5.55 -6.26
C ILE A 294 9.57 -4.34 -5.49
N ILE A 295 8.27 -4.31 -5.18
CA ILE A 295 7.63 -3.33 -4.30
C ILE A 295 6.95 -4.03 -3.14
N ALA A 296 6.96 -3.41 -1.97
CA ALA A 296 6.33 -3.97 -0.78
C ALA A 296 4.80 -3.82 -0.83
N GLY A 297 4.09 -4.89 -0.47
CA GLY A 297 2.64 -4.90 -0.33
C GLY A 297 2.20 -6.07 0.54
N SER A 298 1.45 -5.78 1.60
CA SER A 298 1.16 -6.75 2.65
C SER A 298 -0.07 -7.62 2.37
N ASP A 299 -0.98 -7.16 1.52
CA ASP A 299 -2.31 -7.72 1.33
C ASP A 299 -3.14 -7.75 2.64
N SER A 300 -2.92 -6.70 3.48
CA SER A 300 -3.69 -6.50 4.71
C SER A 300 -5.17 -6.40 4.40
N SER A 301 -5.97 -7.22 5.08
CA SER A 301 -7.38 -7.44 4.77
C SER A 301 -8.15 -7.95 5.99
N ASN A 302 -9.35 -8.48 5.79
CA ASN A 302 -10.09 -9.20 6.82
C ASN A 302 -9.34 -10.42 7.37
N THR A 303 -8.53 -11.07 6.54
CA THR A 303 -7.73 -12.23 6.93
C THR A 303 -6.54 -11.81 7.80
N MET A 304 -5.67 -10.98 7.26
CA MET A 304 -4.54 -10.39 7.99
C MET A 304 -4.81 -8.91 8.27
N ARG A 305 -5.03 -8.58 9.53
CA ARG A 305 -5.44 -7.23 9.94
C ARG A 305 -4.36 -6.20 9.72
N PHE A 306 -4.79 -4.97 9.51
CA PHE A 306 -3.93 -3.79 9.51
C PHE A 306 -3.13 -3.68 10.82
N GLY A 307 -1.91 -3.17 10.72
CA GLY A 307 -0.93 -3.12 11.81
C GLY A 307 0.26 -4.05 11.63
N ASN A 308 0.14 -5.08 10.78
CA ASN A 308 1.19 -6.06 10.51
C ASN A 308 1.93 -5.83 9.18
N HIS A 309 1.79 -4.67 8.58
CA HIS A 309 2.35 -4.34 7.26
C HIS A 309 3.87 -4.62 7.15
N ALA A 310 4.62 -4.32 8.21
CA ALA A 310 6.07 -4.48 8.24
C ALA A 310 6.53 -5.95 8.19
N ARG A 311 5.65 -6.94 8.43
CA ARG A 311 5.99 -8.35 8.25
C ARG A 311 6.39 -8.66 6.82
N GLU A 312 5.80 -7.98 5.83
CA GLU A 312 6.23 -8.11 4.43
C GLU A 312 7.71 -7.74 4.24
N LEU A 313 8.18 -6.71 4.92
CA LEU A 313 9.57 -6.25 4.84
C LEU A 313 10.54 -7.29 5.40
N GLU A 314 10.19 -7.90 6.53
CA GLU A 314 10.97 -8.99 7.12
C GLU A 314 11.02 -10.19 6.17
N LEU A 315 9.89 -10.60 5.58
CA LEU A 315 9.80 -11.75 4.67
C LEU A 315 10.57 -11.53 3.36
N LEU A 316 10.56 -10.32 2.80
CA LEU A 316 11.39 -9.97 1.66
C LEU A 316 12.88 -10.17 1.96
N HIS A 317 13.31 -9.86 3.18
CA HIS A 317 14.68 -10.13 3.62
C HIS A 317 14.91 -11.61 3.91
N GLU A 318 14.13 -12.20 4.80
CA GLU A 318 14.32 -13.55 5.35
C GLU A 318 14.14 -14.65 4.30
N GLN A 319 13.11 -14.53 3.46
CA GLN A 319 12.71 -15.60 2.55
C GLN A 319 13.16 -15.36 1.11
N ILE A 320 13.23 -14.12 0.65
CA ILE A 320 13.66 -13.81 -0.72
C ILE A 320 15.16 -13.56 -0.79
N GLY A 321 15.77 -13.07 0.28
CA GLY A 321 17.19 -12.75 0.36
C GLY A 321 17.54 -11.33 -0.09
N MET A 322 16.56 -10.43 -0.10
CA MET A 322 16.81 -9.01 -0.33
C MET A 322 17.63 -8.42 0.82
N THR A 323 18.58 -7.56 0.54
CA THR A 323 19.28 -6.81 1.57
C THR A 323 18.34 -5.81 2.25
N PRO A 324 18.60 -5.38 3.50
CA PRO A 324 17.77 -4.36 4.16
C PRO A 324 17.62 -3.08 3.34
N ALA A 325 18.66 -2.67 2.61
CA ALA A 325 18.61 -1.51 1.74
C ALA A 325 17.66 -1.70 0.55
N GLU A 326 17.67 -2.86 -0.10
CA GLU A 326 16.73 -3.21 -1.18
C GLU A 326 15.29 -3.27 -0.67
N VAL A 327 15.07 -3.80 0.55
CA VAL A 327 13.76 -3.84 1.19
C VAL A 327 13.23 -2.43 1.46
N LEU A 328 14.07 -1.53 2.00
CA LEU A 328 13.69 -0.13 2.19
C LEU A 328 13.37 0.57 0.87
N VAL A 329 14.14 0.31 -0.20
CA VAL A 329 13.83 0.82 -1.55
C VAL A 329 12.49 0.28 -2.02
N ALA A 330 12.19 -1.02 -1.83
CA ALA A 330 10.92 -1.64 -2.21
C ALA A 330 9.72 -1.04 -1.47
N ALA A 331 9.90 -0.59 -0.21
CA ALA A 331 8.87 0.01 0.62
C ALA A 331 8.82 1.55 0.55
N THR A 332 9.67 2.19 -0.26
CA THR A 332 9.74 3.66 -0.34
C THR A 332 9.84 4.14 -1.79
N SER A 333 11.04 4.31 -2.33
CA SER A 333 11.24 4.95 -3.65
C SER A 333 10.70 4.11 -4.81
N ALA A 334 10.91 2.78 -4.82
CA ALA A 334 10.37 1.92 -5.86
C ALA A 334 8.83 1.83 -5.77
N ALA A 335 8.28 1.74 -4.56
CA ALA A 335 6.84 1.80 -4.33
C ALA A 335 6.24 3.14 -4.80
N ALA A 336 6.86 4.27 -4.46
CA ALA A 336 6.41 5.58 -4.92
C ALA A 336 6.42 5.69 -6.46
N GLU A 337 7.45 5.15 -7.12
CA GLU A 337 7.53 5.11 -8.58
C GLU A 337 6.41 4.25 -9.18
N ALA A 338 6.18 3.05 -8.63
CA ALA A 338 5.12 2.16 -9.07
C ALA A 338 3.73 2.79 -8.94
N LEU A 339 3.53 3.67 -7.97
CA LEU A 339 2.29 4.41 -7.75
C LEU A 339 2.18 5.73 -8.55
N GLY A 340 3.20 6.10 -9.34
CA GLY A 340 3.23 7.39 -10.04
C GLY A 340 3.54 8.58 -9.11
N LEU A 341 3.96 8.32 -7.88
CA LEU A 341 4.27 9.33 -6.85
C LEU A 341 5.77 9.59 -6.70
N GLY A 342 6.63 8.95 -7.49
CA GLY A 342 8.09 9.01 -7.37
C GLY A 342 8.67 10.43 -7.47
N ALA A 343 7.98 11.38 -8.10
CA ALA A 343 8.38 12.79 -8.10
C ALA A 343 8.01 13.53 -6.79
N ARG A 344 7.16 12.97 -5.94
CA ARG A 344 6.58 13.64 -4.77
C ARG A 344 7.02 13.07 -3.43
N THR A 345 7.19 11.73 -3.33
CA THR A 345 7.52 11.03 -2.08
C THR A 345 8.46 9.84 -2.29
N GLY A 346 8.75 9.08 -1.25
CA GLY A 346 9.60 7.89 -1.29
C GLY A 346 11.09 8.15 -1.09
N THR A 347 11.52 9.41 -0.98
CA THR A 347 12.91 9.80 -0.70
C THR A 347 12.97 11.03 0.20
N VAL A 348 14.00 11.12 1.05
CA VAL A 348 14.30 12.32 1.86
C VAL A 348 15.16 13.25 1.02
N ALA A 349 14.52 14.15 0.29
CA ALA A 349 15.22 15.11 -0.59
C ALA A 349 14.43 16.42 -0.73
N PRO A 350 15.11 17.55 -0.98
CA PRO A 350 14.43 18.83 -1.24
C PRO A 350 13.42 18.73 -2.38
N GLY A 351 12.28 19.39 -2.21
CA GLY A 351 11.15 19.37 -3.15
C GLY A 351 10.20 18.18 -3.01
N ARG A 352 10.51 17.21 -2.15
CA ARG A 352 9.64 16.07 -1.85
C ARG A 352 8.67 16.41 -0.72
N TRP A 353 7.54 15.72 -0.68
CA TRP A 353 6.67 15.77 0.49
C TRP A 353 7.42 15.26 1.73
N ALA A 354 7.18 15.90 2.84
CA ALA A 354 7.72 15.48 4.13
C ALA A 354 6.90 14.30 4.69
N ASP A 355 6.93 13.20 3.95
CA ASP A 355 6.45 11.89 4.36
C ASP A 355 7.65 11.16 4.94
N LEU A 356 7.74 11.10 6.28
CA LEU A 356 8.93 10.63 6.99
C LEU A 356 8.54 9.72 8.16
N LEU A 357 9.44 8.79 8.48
CA LEU A 357 9.33 7.93 9.65
C LEU A 357 10.58 8.07 10.50
N LEU A 358 10.38 8.37 11.78
CA LEU A 358 11.44 8.42 12.78
C LEU A 358 11.46 7.13 13.58
N VAL A 359 12.60 6.44 13.56
CA VAL A 359 12.78 5.11 14.15
C VAL A 359 13.89 5.12 15.23
N ASP A 360 13.60 4.51 16.36
CA ASP A 360 14.59 4.22 17.41
C ASP A 360 15.32 2.92 17.06
N GLY A 361 16.40 3.05 16.32
CA GLY A 361 17.20 1.96 15.80
C GLY A 361 17.66 2.21 14.37
N ASP A 362 18.38 1.25 13.82
CA ASP A 362 18.90 1.28 12.46
C ASP A 362 18.23 0.17 11.61
N PRO A 363 17.26 0.50 10.74
CA PRO A 363 16.60 -0.49 9.90
C PRO A 363 17.50 -1.12 8.83
N LEU A 364 18.69 -0.56 8.56
CA LEU A 364 19.69 -1.21 7.70
C LEU A 364 20.43 -2.34 8.42
N ALA A 365 20.49 -2.28 9.75
CA ALA A 365 21.08 -3.33 10.58
C ALA A 365 20.05 -4.37 11.01
N ASP A 366 18.80 -3.95 11.27
CA ASP A 366 17.72 -4.80 11.78
C ASP A 366 16.35 -4.26 11.31
N LEU A 367 15.74 -4.92 10.33
CA LEU A 367 14.44 -4.54 9.79
C LEU A 367 13.29 -4.67 10.81
N SER A 368 13.44 -5.53 11.84
CA SER A 368 12.40 -5.76 12.86
C SER A 368 12.06 -4.50 13.66
N VAL A 369 12.95 -3.50 13.67
CA VAL A 369 12.66 -2.20 14.28
C VAL A 369 11.46 -1.48 13.65
N LEU A 370 11.15 -1.77 12.38
CA LEU A 370 10.01 -1.22 11.67
C LEU A 370 8.69 -1.92 12.04
N ALA A 371 8.77 -3.17 12.51
CA ALA A 371 7.61 -3.94 12.99
C ALA A 371 7.24 -3.63 14.45
N ASP A 372 8.18 -3.16 15.25
CA ASP A 372 7.93 -2.78 16.65
C ASP A 372 7.44 -1.33 16.75
N ARG A 373 6.12 -1.16 16.86
CA ARG A 373 5.50 0.17 17.02
C ARG A 373 6.11 1.02 18.13
N ARG A 374 6.62 0.42 19.21
CA ARG A 374 7.28 1.15 20.32
C ARG A 374 8.56 1.82 19.89
N ARG A 375 9.19 1.35 18.82
CA ARG A 375 10.37 1.95 18.21
C ARG A 375 10.04 3.01 17.17
N LEU A 376 8.80 3.11 16.71
CA LEU A 376 8.34 4.20 15.85
C LEU A 376 8.06 5.42 16.74
N ARG A 377 8.85 6.47 16.60
CA ARG A 377 8.82 7.67 17.47
C ARG A 377 7.94 8.77 16.94
N ALA A 378 7.91 8.95 15.63
CA ALA A 378 6.99 9.83 14.94
C ALA A 378 6.81 9.39 13.49
N VAL A 379 5.63 9.63 12.96
CA VAL A 379 5.32 9.51 11.53
C VAL A 379 4.93 10.89 11.04
N PHE A 380 5.52 11.32 9.95
CA PHE A 380 5.16 12.60 9.30
C PHE A 380 4.48 12.29 7.97
N ARG A 381 3.32 12.85 7.75
CA ARG A 381 2.66 12.88 6.45
C ARG A 381 2.45 14.33 6.03
N GLU A 382 3.07 14.71 4.91
CA GLU A 382 3.04 16.09 4.42
C GLU A 382 3.43 17.10 5.51
N GLY A 383 4.50 16.80 6.25
CA GLY A 383 5.05 17.64 7.32
C GLY A 383 4.25 17.64 8.63
N ARG A 384 3.07 17.04 8.67
CA ARG A 384 2.27 16.88 9.89
C ARG A 384 2.75 15.66 10.67
N ALA A 385 3.13 15.90 11.92
CA ALA A 385 3.64 14.85 12.82
C ALA A 385 2.50 14.09 13.50
N PHE A 386 2.62 12.76 13.55
CA PHE A 386 1.71 11.85 14.26
C PHE A 386 2.51 11.01 15.25
N ASP A 387 1.95 10.81 16.43
CA ASP A 387 2.47 9.84 17.39
C ASP A 387 1.85 8.46 17.10
N PRO A 388 2.65 7.46 16.68
CA PRO A 388 2.15 6.12 16.38
C PRO A 388 1.54 5.42 17.60
N ASN A 389 1.88 5.85 18.82
CA ASN A 389 1.46 5.22 20.07
C ASN A 389 0.31 5.96 20.77
N ALA A 390 -0.03 7.18 20.35
CA ALA A 390 -1.11 7.94 20.96
C ALA A 390 -2.51 7.46 20.51
N ALA A 391 -3.48 7.57 21.40
CA ALA A 391 -4.89 7.28 21.09
C ALA A 391 -5.56 8.37 20.23
N GLY A 392 -4.87 9.48 19.91
CA GLY A 392 -5.34 10.61 19.13
C GLY A 392 -4.20 11.39 18.48
N THR A 393 -4.50 12.49 17.79
CA THR A 393 -3.48 13.35 17.20
C THR A 393 -2.53 13.93 18.27
N VAL A 394 -1.27 13.98 17.89
CA VAL A 394 -0.07 14.43 18.63
C VAL A 394 -0.30 15.72 19.44
N PRO A 395 0.41 15.99 20.49
CA PRO A 395 1.87 16.05 20.60
C PRO A 395 2.42 15.59 21.95
N GLY A 396 3.39 14.76 22.00
CA GLY A 396 4.04 14.42 23.28
C GLY A 396 5.28 13.54 23.18
N ALA A 397 5.45 12.82 22.08
CA ALA A 397 6.56 11.88 21.93
C ALA A 397 7.90 12.56 21.59
N LEU A 398 7.86 13.73 20.98
CA LEU A 398 9.02 14.56 20.68
C LEU A 398 8.97 15.81 21.56
N ALA A 399 9.90 15.93 22.52
CA ALA A 399 10.06 17.17 23.27
C ALA A 399 10.56 18.26 22.33
N ALA A 400 9.62 19.09 21.81
CA ALA A 400 9.99 20.26 21.06
C ALA A 400 10.77 21.21 21.97
N ARG A 401 12.03 21.47 21.63
CA ARG A 401 12.81 22.51 22.31
C ARG A 401 12.53 23.84 21.61
N HIS A 402 11.55 24.61 22.13
CA HIS A 402 11.47 26.02 21.76
C HIS A 402 12.73 26.73 22.29
N ARG A 403 13.58 27.21 21.39
CA ARG A 403 14.53 28.25 21.78
C ARG A 403 13.72 29.50 22.07
N THR A 404 13.60 29.85 23.32
CA THR A 404 13.01 31.14 23.71
C THR A 404 13.81 32.27 23.10
N SER A 405 13.23 32.98 22.18
CA SER A 405 13.79 34.22 21.64
C SER A 405 13.88 35.29 22.75
N ASP A 406 14.92 36.11 22.66
CA ASP A 406 15.11 37.32 23.43
C ASP A 406 13.85 38.18 23.34
N PRO A 407 13.27 38.62 24.47
CA PRO A 407 11.99 39.35 24.49
C PRO A 407 12.04 40.79 23.92
N ASP A 408 13.19 41.30 23.48
CA ASP A 408 13.38 42.71 23.11
C ASP A 408 13.49 43.01 21.59
N ARG A 409 13.02 42.13 20.71
CA ARG A 409 13.10 42.40 19.26
C ARG A 409 11.73 42.69 18.65
N PRO A 410 11.53 43.84 17.95
CA PRO A 410 10.25 44.21 17.37
C PRO A 410 9.84 43.29 16.20
N THR A 411 8.63 42.77 16.28
CA THR A 411 7.99 41.95 15.27
C THR A 411 7.56 42.76 14.06
N THR A 412 8.12 42.46 12.88
CA THR A 412 7.48 42.80 11.60
C THR A 412 6.82 41.54 11.05
N ALA A 413 5.50 41.56 11.11
CA ALA A 413 4.66 40.41 10.70
C ALA A 413 4.62 40.23 9.20
N ARG A 414 4.97 39.04 8.73
CA ARG A 414 4.29 38.35 7.63
C ARG A 414 4.00 36.95 8.13
N ALA A 415 2.70 36.61 8.18
CA ALA A 415 2.24 35.30 8.60
C ALA A 415 2.53 34.27 7.47
N SER A 416 3.65 33.56 7.59
CA SER A 416 3.87 32.26 7.00
C SER A 416 3.83 31.24 8.14
N ALA A 417 3.30 30.07 7.92
CA ALA A 417 3.32 28.99 8.90
C ALA A 417 4.78 28.71 9.32
N PRO A 418 5.07 28.39 10.58
CA PRO A 418 6.42 28.15 11.04
C PRO A 418 7.02 26.93 10.34
N ALA A 419 8.27 27.05 9.87
CA ALA A 419 9.03 25.94 9.33
C ALA A 419 9.40 24.95 10.46
N VAL A 420 9.44 23.67 10.14
CA VAL A 420 9.85 22.57 11.05
C VAL A 420 11.23 22.08 10.65
N ALA A 421 12.21 22.12 11.56
CA ALA A 421 13.52 21.51 11.37
C ALA A 421 13.61 20.22 12.20
N ILE A 422 13.98 19.12 11.53
CA ILE A 422 14.11 17.78 12.11
C ILE A 422 15.57 17.33 12.04
#